data_3219a0b376f72c91f17532bfe24033a2
#
_entry.id   3219a0b376f72c91f17532bfe24033a2
#
_cell.length_a   1.000
_cell.length_b   1.000
_cell.length_c   1.000
_cell.angle_alpha   90.00
_cell.angle_beta   90.00
_cell.angle_gamma   90.00
#
_symmetry.space_group_name_H-M   'P 1'
#
loop_
_entity.id
_entity.type
_entity.pdbx_description
1 polymer ?
#
loop_
_entity_poly.entity_id
_entity_poly.type
_entity_poly.pdbx_seq_one_letter_code
_entity_poly.pdbx_strand_id
1 'polypeptide(L)'
;MKKILSLALALLMIVSATFVMSSCAKEDDTLVCGVTIFENMNELDANGNWTGFESEFAMAVGEIIGMKVEFQEIDWEQKYNELNSGAIDCIWNGFTANSSDNGVKRSELVDFSYGYMLNQQCIVVKKADLANYTSEDSLKGKTACVEGGSAGAAYAETATDADKILKATSQIKAFPELKSGAVDFIVVDILLAQNLCGTNDYADLAIVEAIELDSEIYAVGFKKGSDLTAKVNDAIKQLEADGTLKALAEKYGFENVLKVTENID
;
A
#
# COMPACT_ATOMS: atom_id res chain seq x y z
N MET A 1 -20.40 -42.98 -51.20
CA MET A 1 -19.86 -43.12 -49.83
C MET A 1 -18.70 -42.13 -49.50
N LYS A 2 -17.78 -41.84 -50.43
CA LYS A 2 -16.66 -40.91 -50.16
C LYS A 2 -17.06 -39.42 -49.97
N LYS A 3 -18.16 -38.94 -50.52
CA LYS A 3 -18.64 -37.56 -50.38
C LYS A 3 -19.39 -37.28 -49.09
N ILE A 4 -19.96 -38.30 -48.46
CA ILE A 4 -20.68 -38.16 -47.18
C ILE A 4 -19.67 -38.12 -46.01
N LEU A 5 -18.54 -38.81 -46.17
CA LEU A 5 -17.48 -38.81 -45.16
C LEU A 5 -16.74 -37.44 -45.06
N SER A 6 -16.63 -36.71 -46.18
CA SER A 6 -16.01 -35.37 -46.20
C SER A 6 -16.89 -34.29 -45.56
N LEU A 7 -18.20 -34.42 -45.60
CA LEU A 7 -19.10 -33.47 -44.94
C LEU A 7 -19.17 -33.67 -43.43
N ALA A 8 -19.04 -34.91 -42.95
CA ALA A 8 -19.03 -35.22 -41.52
C ALA A 8 -17.72 -34.75 -40.86
N LEU A 9 -16.57 -34.80 -41.57
CA LEU A 9 -15.29 -34.30 -41.04
C LEU A 9 -15.25 -32.75 -41.00
N ALA A 10 -15.91 -32.08 -41.98
CA ALA A 10 -15.98 -30.61 -41.97
C ALA A 10 -16.91 -30.06 -40.86
N LEU A 11 -17.96 -30.79 -40.50
CA LEU A 11 -18.87 -30.42 -39.40
C LEU A 11 -18.22 -30.64 -38.03
N LEU A 12 -17.33 -31.64 -37.88
CA LEU A 12 -16.61 -31.88 -36.63
C LEU A 12 -15.53 -30.81 -36.34
N MET A 13 -14.99 -30.17 -37.39
CA MET A 13 -13.99 -29.10 -37.22
C MET A 13 -14.61 -27.71 -36.88
N ILE A 14 -15.90 -27.54 -37.14
CA ILE A 14 -16.59 -26.27 -36.80
C ILE A 14 -17.10 -26.27 -35.37
N VAL A 15 -17.30 -27.43 -34.74
CA VAL A 15 -17.75 -27.53 -33.34
C VAL A 15 -16.58 -27.39 -32.34
N SER A 16 -15.32 -27.56 -32.78
CA SER A 16 -14.15 -27.44 -31.93
C SER A 16 -13.54 -26.02 -31.87
N ALA A 17 -14.11 -25.02 -32.55
CA ALA A 17 -13.59 -23.64 -32.57
C ALA A 17 -14.33 -22.67 -31.65
N THR A 18 -15.28 -23.15 -30.84
CA THR A 18 -15.89 -22.34 -29.78
C THR A 18 -15.46 -22.77 -28.40
N PHE A 19 -14.18 -23.07 -28.22
CA PHE A 19 -13.55 -22.84 -26.91
C PHE A 19 -13.42 -21.33 -26.81
N VAL A 20 -14.48 -20.68 -26.33
CA VAL A 20 -14.44 -19.34 -25.79
C VAL A 20 -13.27 -19.35 -24.79
N MET A 21 -12.17 -18.68 -25.15
CA MET A 21 -11.30 -18.15 -24.14
C MET A 21 -12.22 -17.30 -23.26
N SER A 22 -12.66 -17.86 -22.15
CA SER A 22 -13.08 -17.08 -21.01
C SER A 22 -11.79 -16.41 -20.54
N SER A 23 -11.38 -15.34 -21.25
CA SER A 23 -10.64 -14.29 -20.65
C SER A 23 -11.41 -14.00 -19.37
N CYS A 24 -10.77 -14.10 -18.20
CA CYS A 24 -11.24 -13.43 -17.02
C CYS A 24 -11.24 -11.93 -17.37
N ALA A 25 -12.28 -11.49 -18.09
CA ALA A 25 -12.64 -10.11 -18.15
C ALA A 25 -12.99 -9.78 -16.69
N LYS A 26 -12.21 -8.92 -16.07
CA LYS A 26 -12.52 -8.27 -14.82
C LYS A 26 -13.97 -7.80 -14.95
N GLU A 27 -14.84 -8.19 -14.02
CA GLU A 27 -16.19 -7.63 -14.01
C GLU A 27 -16.03 -6.11 -13.88
N ASP A 28 -16.64 -5.33 -14.77
CA ASP A 28 -16.55 -3.86 -14.78
C ASP A 28 -17.05 -3.22 -13.46
N ASP A 29 -17.65 -4.04 -12.58
CA ASP A 29 -18.24 -3.65 -11.29
C ASP A 29 -17.31 -3.90 -10.09
N THR A 30 -16.03 -4.27 -10.31
CA THR A 30 -15.09 -4.57 -9.22
C THR A 30 -13.94 -3.57 -9.18
N LEU A 31 -13.71 -2.98 -8.00
CA LEU A 31 -12.53 -2.17 -7.67
C LEU A 31 -11.49 -3.04 -6.96
N VAL A 32 -10.42 -3.38 -7.65
CA VAL A 32 -9.31 -4.17 -7.07
C VAL A 32 -8.26 -3.24 -6.49
N CYS A 33 -8.12 -3.26 -5.16
CA CYS A 33 -7.17 -2.46 -4.42
C CYS A 33 -5.88 -3.26 -4.16
N GLY A 34 -4.74 -2.76 -4.63
CA GLY A 34 -3.43 -3.33 -4.31
C GLY A 34 -2.98 -2.87 -2.92
N VAL A 35 -2.68 -3.85 -2.05
CA VAL A 35 -2.36 -3.63 -0.64
C VAL A 35 -1.18 -4.48 -0.19
N THR A 36 -0.56 -4.11 0.93
CA THR A 36 0.29 -4.98 1.77
C THR A 36 -0.32 -5.06 3.16
N ILE A 37 0.07 -6.04 3.96
CA ILE A 37 -0.41 -6.14 5.35
C ILE A 37 0.17 -4.97 6.16
N PHE A 38 -0.72 -4.15 6.69
CA PHE A 38 -0.43 -2.99 7.51
C PHE A 38 -1.43 -2.94 8.68
N GLU A 39 -0.97 -3.18 9.91
CA GLU A 39 -1.81 -3.29 11.09
C GLU A 39 -2.68 -2.05 11.31
N ASN A 40 -3.95 -2.24 11.62
CA ASN A 40 -5.02 -1.24 11.74
C ASN A 40 -5.37 -0.46 10.44
N MET A 41 -4.64 -0.68 9.34
CA MET A 41 -4.92 -0.03 8.02
C MET A 41 -5.52 -1.03 7.03
N ASN A 42 -4.73 -2.04 6.63
CA ASN A 42 -5.14 -3.14 5.76
C ASN A 42 -4.66 -4.45 6.39
N GLU A 43 -5.53 -5.16 7.05
CA GLU A 43 -5.21 -6.40 7.74
C GLU A 43 -6.32 -7.43 7.61
N LEU A 44 -6.04 -8.67 7.99
CA LEU A 44 -7.03 -9.73 8.01
C LEU A 44 -7.48 -10.00 9.45
N ASP A 45 -8.79 -10.08 9.66
CA ASP A 45 -9.36 -10.52 10.92
C ASP A 45 -9.13 -12.03 11.16
N ALA A 46 -9.54 -12.54 12.31
CA ALA A 46 -9.39 -13.95 12.67
C ALA A 46 -10.14 -14.93 11.73
N ASN A 47 -11.07 -14.44 10.91
CA ASN A 47 -11.83 -15.22 9.94
C ASN A 47 -11.26 -15.10 8.52
N GLY A 48 -10.21 -14.28 8.33
CA GLY A 48 -9.60 -14.03 7.04
C GLY A 48 -10.31 -12.94 6.21
N ASN A 49 -11.14 -12.11 6.81
CA ASN A 49 -11.76 -10.97 6.14
C ASN A 49 -10.87 -9.73 6.27
N TRP A 50 -10.82 -8.94 5.22
CA TRP A 50 -10.14 -7.65 5.27
C TRP A 50 -10.82 -6.69 6.22
N THR A 51 -10.03 -6.02 7.06
CA THR A 51 -10.42 -5.02 8.05
C THR A 51 -9.30 -3.98 8.18
N GLY A 52 -9.49 -2.98 9.04
CA GLY A 52 -8.60 -1.83 9.17
C GLY A 52 -9.18 -0.59 8.50
N PHE A 53 -8.62 0.57 8.86
CA PHE A 53 -9.12 1.87 8.42
C PHE A 53 -9.26 1.94 6.90
N GLU A 54 -8.21 1.66 6.15
CA GLU A 54 -8.23 1.78 4.68
C GLU A 54 -9.08 0.71 4.02
N SER A 55 -9.09 -0.52 4.56
CA SER A 55 -9.94 -1.57 4.03
C SER A 55 -11.43 -1.21 4.15
N GLU A 56 -11.86 -0.73 5.33
CA GLU A 56 -13.26 -0.32 5.54
C GLU A 56 -13.58 0.99 4.80
N PHE A 57 -12.61 1.90 4.68
CA PHE A 57 -12.75 3.10 3.88
C PHE A 57 -12.94 2.76 2.38
N ALA A 58 -12.13 1.87 1.83
CA ALA A 58 -12.29 1.42 0.44
C ALA A 58 -13.65 0.76 0.21
N MET A 59 -14.12 -0.08 1.15
CA MET A 59 -15.46 -0.69 1.08
C MET A 59 -16.57 0.37 1.08
N ALA A 60 -16.47 1.39 1.95
CA ALA A 60 -17.45 2.49 1.99
C ALA A 60 -17.45 3.31 0.70
N VAL A 61 -16.27 3.55 0.10
CA VAL A 61 -16.17 4.17 -1.22
C VAL A 61 -16.81 3.30 -2.29
N GLY A 62 -16.54 1.98 -2.28
CA GLY A 62 -17.13 1.02 -3.21
C GLY A 62 -18.66 1.05 -3.20
N GLU A 63 -19.27 1.13 -2.01
CA GLU A 63 -20.74 1.27 -1.87
C GLU A 63 -21.27 2.52 -2.56
N ILE A 64 -20.58 3.66 -2.42
CA ILE A 64 -21.01 4.94 -3.03
C ILE A 64 -20.86 4.90 -4.55
N ILE A 65 -19.74 4.35 -5.07
CA ILE A 65 -19.50 4.33 -6.52
C ILE A 65 -20.16 3.14 -7.21
N GLY A 66 -20.83 2.23 -6.45
CA GLY A 66 -21.54 1.07 -6.98
C GLY A 66 -20.61 -0.05 -7.47
N MET A 67 -19.44 -0.20 -6.87
CA MET A 67 -18.45 -1.23 -7.22
C MET A 67 -18.19 -2.14 -6.02
N LYS A 68 -18.04 -3.45 -6.28
CA LYS A 68 -17.52 -4.39 -5.29
C LYS A 68 -16.04 -4.12 -5.06
N VAL A 69 -15.59 -4.10 -3.80
CA VAL A 69 -14.17 -3.95 -3.48
C VAL A 69 -13.54 -5.32 -3.27
N GLU A 70 -12.41 -5.53 -3.92
CA GLU A 70 -11.53 -6.68 -3.71
C GLU A 70 -10.12 -6.19 -3.39
N PHE A 71 -9.46 -6.90 -2.48
CA PHE A 71 -8.09 -6.57 -2.09
C PHE A 71 -7.15 -7.63 -2.62
N GLN A 72 -6.07 -7.18 -3.28
CA GLN A 72 -4.99 -8.02 -3.75
C GLN A 72 -3.72 -7.67 -2.99
N GLU A 73 -3.18 -8.63 -2.23
CA GLU A 73 -1.86 -8.47 -1.64
C GLU A 73 -0.80 -8.45 -2.75
N ILE A 74 0.03 -7.41 -2.79
CA ILE A 74 1.06 -7.20 -3.80
C ILE A 74 2.44 -7.12 -3.16
N ASP A 75 3.49 -7.28 -3.96
CA ASP A 75 4.83 -6.81 -3.63
C ASP A 75 4.86 -5.30 -3.89
N TRP A 76 5.12 -4.49 -2.84
CA TRP A 76 5.07 -3.03 -2.94
C TRP A 76 6.03 -2.46 -3.99
N GLU A 77 7.17 -3.10 -4.20
CA GLU A 77 8.12 -2.71 -5.26
C GLU A 77 7.51 -2.87 -6.67
N GLN A 78 6.50 -3.75 -6.82
CA GLN A 78 5.82 -4.01 -8.09
C GLN A 78 4.52 -3.19 -8.29
N LYS A 79 4.15 -2.33 -7.35
CA LYS A 79 2.87 -1.59 -7.35
C LYS A 79 2.50 -0.92 -8.69
N TYR A 80 3.48 -0.31 -9.35
CA TYR A 80 3.25 0.34 -10.65
C TYR A 80 3.09 -0.67 -11.79
N ASN A 81 3.76 -1.82 -11.72
CA ASN A 81 3.62 -2.89 -12.72
C ASN A 81 2.23 -3.52 -12.61
N GLU A 82 1.77 -3.80 -11.38
CA GLU A 82 0.43 -4.33 -11.11
C GLU A 82 -0.65 -3.34 -11.58
N LEU A 83 -0.50 -2.05 -11.27
CA LEU A 83 -1.43 -1.00 -11.70
C LEU A 83 -1.45 -0.83 -13.22
N ASN A 84 -0.29 -0.78 -13.87
CA ASN A 84 -0.19 -0.55 -15.31
C ASN A 84 -0.66 -1.74 -16.14
N SER A 85 -0.49 -2.98 -15.64
CA SER A 85 -1.00 -4.19 -16.27
C SER A 85 -2.52 -4.35 -16.14
N GLY A 86 -3.15 -3.62 -15.19
CA GLY A 86 -4.57 -3.76 -14.85
C GLY A 86 -4.86 -4.95 -13.94
N ALA A 87 -3.85 -5.52 -13.28
CA ALA A 87 -4.05 -6.53 -12.24
C ALA A 87 -4.75 -5.92 -11.01
N ILE A 88 -4.41 -4.66 -10.69
CA ILE A 88 -5.11 -3.82 -9.72
C ILE A 88 -5.65 -2.55 -10.39
N ASP A 89 -6.70 -1.95 -9.82
CA ASP A 89 -7.27 -0.68 -10.29
C ASP A 89 -6.68 0.52 -9.58
N CYS A 90 -6.26 0.32 -8.34
CA CYS A 90 -5.65 1.36 -7.51
C CYS A 90 -4.64 0.78 -6.53
N ILE A 91 -3.75 1.64 -6.07
CA ILE A 91 -2.81 1.41 -4.97
C ILE A 91 -3.43 2.10 -3.75
N TRP A 92 -3.87 1.30 -2.76
CA TRP A 92 -4.58 1.82 -1.58
C TRP A 92 -4.03 1.21 -0.29
N ASN A 93 -2.86 1.69 0.14
CA ASN A 93 -2.15 1.12 1.29
C ASN A 93 -1.11 2.12 1.82
N GLY A 94 -1.57 3.16 2.51
CA GLY A 94 -0.65 4.19 3.03
C GLY A 94 0.24 4.80 1.95
N PHE A 95 -0.32 5.06 0.76
CA PHE A 95 0.49 5.48 -0.37
C PHE A 95 0.81 6.97 -0.30
N THR A 96 2.05 7.29 0.11
CA THR A 96 2.56 8.67 0.23
C THR A 96 2.56 9.38 -1.12
N ALA A 97 1.71 10.38 -1.28
CA ALA A 97 1.53 11.10 -2.54
C ALA A 97 2.66 12.10 -2.82
N ASN A 98 3.11 12.82 -1.78
CA ASN A 98 4.16 13.84 -1.85
C ASN A 98 5.59 13.28 -1.79
N SER A 99 5.81 12.08 -2.30
CA SER A 99 7.13 11.43 -2.37
C SER A 99 7.59 11.26 -3.82
N SER A 100 8.80 10.73 -4.00
CA SER A 100 9.40 10.43 -5.30
C SER A 100 9.99 9.03 -5.30
N ASP A 101 9.90 8.34 -6.43
CA ASP A 101 10.54 7.05 -6.66
C ASP A 101 11.62 7.21 -7.74
N ASN A 102 12.87 6.88 -7.40
CA ASN A 102 14.03 7.08 -8.29
C ASN A 102 14.16 8.51 -8.85
N GLY A 103 13.83 9.52 -8.03
CA GLY A 103 13.89 10.93 -8.40
C GLY A 103 12.73 11.44 -9.26
N VAL A 104 11.73 10.60 -9.56
CA VAL A 104 10.49 10.99 -10.26
C VAL A 104 9.39 11.16 -9.23
N LYS A 105 8.70 12.30 -9.22
CA LYS A 105 7.55 12.51 -8.32
C LYS A 105 6.48 11.44 -8.57
N ARG A 106 5.90 10.90 -7.51
CA ARG A 106 4.82 9.90 -7.61
C ARG A 106 3.59 10.46 -8.35
N SER A 107 3.33 11.76 -8.22
CA SER A 107 2.27 12.46 -8.96
C SER A 107 2.51 12.51 -10.49
N GLU A 108 3.71 12.23 -10.98
CA GLU A 108 4.00 12.04 -12.41
C GLU A 108 3.72 10.60 -12.87
N LEU A 109 3.77 9.63 -11.96
CA LEU A 109 3.61 8.21 -12.26
C LEU A 109 2.14 7.75 -12.20
N VAL A 110 1.35 8.33 -11.30
CA VAL A 110 -0.07 7.99 -11.07
C VAL A 110 -0.92 9.25 -10.92
N ASP A 111 -2.25 9.11 -11.07
CA ASP A 111 -3.20 10.12 -10.63
C ASP A 111 -3.61 9.81 -9.20
N PHE A 112 -3.46 10.77 -8.30
CA PHE A 112 -3.87 10.63 -6.93
C PHE A 112 -5.29 11.12 -6.67
N SER A 113 -5.97 10.45 -5.74
CA SER A 113 -7.16 11.00 -5.08
C SER A 113 -6.80 12.22 -4.24
N TYR A 114 -7.79 12.84 -3.60
CA TYR A 114 -7.51 13.70 -2.46
C TYR A 114 -6.71 12.94 -1.40
N GLY A 115 -5.80 13.66 -0.72
CA GLY A 115 -5.17 13.14 0.48
C GLY A 115 -6.22 12.92 1.57
N TYR A 116 -6.06 11.89 2.39
CA TYR A 116 -7.02 11.57 3.45
C TYR A 116 -6.37 11.44 4.83
N MET A 117 -5.04 11.28 4.92
CA MET A 117 -4.35 11.06 6.17
C MET A 117 -2.94 11.63 6.15
N LEU A 118 -2.50 12.17 7.29
CA LEU A 118 -1.10 12.54 7.52
C LEU A 118 -0.32 11.36 8.06
N ASN A 119 0.93 11.24 7.62
CA ASN A 119 1.91 10.28 8.09
C ASN A 119 3.30 10.94 8.15
N GLN A 120 4.28 10.22 8.59
CA GLN A 120 5.70 10.44 8.38
C GLN A 120 6.45 9.11 8.46
N GLN A 121 7.62 9.03 7.86
CA GLN A 121 8.52 7.91 8.11
C GLN A 121 9.14 8.05 9.50
N CYS A 122 9.49 6.93 10.11
CA CYS A 122 10.27 6.92 11.34
C CYS A 122 11.33 5.83 11.33
N ILE A 123 12.32 6.01 12.20
CA ILE A 123 13.38 5.03 12.41
C ILE A 123 13.04 4.23 13.64
N VAL A 124 13.08 2.90 13.52
CA VAL A 124 12.90 1.98 14.63
C VAL A 124 14.19 1.22 14.88
N VAL A 125 14.56 1.09 16.14
CA VAL A 125 15.77 0.41 16.62
C VAL A 125 15.44 -0.48 17.82
N LYS A 126 16.38 -1.32 18.24
CA LYS A 126 16.25 -1.98 19.54
C LYS A 126 16.34 -0.95 20.67
N LYS A 127 15.49 -1.06 21.69
CA LYS A 127 15.51 -0.17 22.88
C LYS A 127 16.88 -0.08 23.53
N ALA A 128 17.62 -1.19 23.55
CA ALA A 128 18.96 -1.24 24.13
C ALA A 128 19.95 -0.31 23.41
N ASP A 129 19.71 -0.03 22.12
CA ASP A 129 20.60 0.74 21.26
C ASP A 129 20.12 2.17 21.06
N LEU A 130 18.94 2.54 21.57
CA LEU A 130 18.26 3.83 21.32
C LEU A 130 19.17 5.04 21.60
N ALA A 131 19.97 4.99 22.67
CA ALA A 131 20.88 6.08 23.03
C ALA A 131 21.99 6.36 22.00
N ASN A 132 22.23 5.43 21.08
CA ASN A 132 23.24 5.58 20.02
C ASN A 132 22.70 6.33 18.78
N TYR A 133 21.37 6.58 18.72
CA TYR A 133 20.70 7.20 17.57
C TYR A 133 20.21 8.60 17.95
N THR A 134 21.08 9.59 17.81
CA THR A 134 20.84 10.97 18.24
C THR A 134 20.70 11.98 17.09
N SER A 135 21.03 11.57 15.88
CA SER A 135 20.90 12.36 14.64
C SER A 135 20.99 11.43 13.42
N GLU A 136 20.70 11.94 12.24
CA GLU A 136 20.85 11.19 10.97
C GLU A 136 22.27 10.68 10.76
N ASP A 137 23.28 11.39 11.21
CA ASP A 137 24.67 10.93 11.12
C ASP A 137 24.92 9.59 11.83
N SER A 138 24.11 9.26 12.84
CA SER A 138 24.20 7.97 13.54
C SER A 138 23.75 6.76 12.72
N LEU A 139 23.09 6.99 11.58
CA LEU A 139 22.66 5.94 10.65
C LEU A 139 23.76 5.54 9.66
N LYS A 140 24.76 6.41 9.46
CA LYS A 140 25.83 6.18 8.47
C LYS A 140 26.60 4.90 8.76
N GLY A 141 26.76 4.08 7.72
CA GLY A 141 27.47 2.82 7.80
C GLY A 141 26.72 1.71 8.57
N LYS A 142 25.49 1.95 9.00
CA LYS A 142 24.61 0.97 9.63
C LYS A 142 23.83 0.18 8.59
N THR A 143 23.37 -1.01 8.96
CA THR A 143 22.51 -1.84 8.12
C THR A 143 21.04 -1.51 8.35
N ALA A 144 20.26 -1.36 7.29
CA ALA A 144 18.84 -1.06 7.34
C ALA A 144 17.99 -2.19 6.73
N CYS A 145 16.74 -2.32 7.19
CA CYS A 145 15.71 -3.04 6.43
C CYS A 145 14.53 -2.10 6.16
N VAL A 146 14.03 -2.13 4.94
CA VAL A 146 12.94 -1.28 4.46
C VAL A 146 12.03 -2.08 3.53
N GLU A 147 10.78 -1.66 3.36
CA GLU A 147 9.95 -2.18 2.28
C GLU A 147 10.43 -1.62 0.94
N GLY A 148 10.71 -2.50 -0.03
CA GLY A 148 11.17 -2.10 -1.36
C GLY A 148 10.19 -1.13 -2.04
N GLY A 149 10.70 -0.01 -2.62
CA GLY A 149 9.87 0.99 -3.31
C GLY A 149 8.98 1.84 -2.39
N SER A 150 9.18 1.82 -1.06
CA SER A 150 8.49 2.69 -0.11
C SER A 150 9.16 4.07 -0.01
N ALA A 151 8.49 5.02 0.66
CA ALA A 151 9.11 6.29 1.04
C ALA A 151 10.26 6.07 2.02
N GLY A 152 10.12 5.11 2.94
CA GLY A 152 11.18 4.68 3.84
C GLY A 152 12.42 4.13 3.11
N ALA A 153 12.23 3.41 2.00
CA ALA A 153 13.35 2.97 1.17
C ALA A 153 14.09 4.14 0.54
N ALA A 154 13.36 5.11 -0.01
CA ALA A 154 13.94 6.31 -0.60
C ALA A 154 14.75 7.12 0.43
N TYR A 155 14.24 7.23 1.66
CA TYR A 155 14.98 7.86 2.75
C TYR A 155 16.24 7.07 3.13
N ALA A 156 16.12 5.76 3.32
CA ALA A 156 17.25 4.92 3.73
C ALA A 156 18.41 4.98 2.73
N GLU A 157 18.14 5.10 1.43
CA GLU A 157 19.15 5.26 0.38
C GLU A 157 19.97 6.55 0.53
N THR A 158 19.47 7.55 1.27
CA THR A 158 20.19 8.78 1.58
C THR A 158 20.88 8.75 2.96
N ALA A 159 20.36 7.94 3.89
CA ALA A 159 20.77 7.90 5.28
C ALA A 159 21.93 6.93 5.56
N THR A 160 22.06 5.87 4.75
CA THR A 160 23.12 4.85 4.89
C THR A 160 23.64 4.40 3.53
N ASP A 161 24.65 3.50 3.54
CA ASP A 161 25.22 2.95 2.31
C ASP A 161 24.23 1.98 1.61
N ALA A 162 24.05 2.09 0.31
CA ALA A 162 23.07 1.33 -0.47
C ALA A 162 23.25 -0.20 -0.36
N ASP A 163 24.51 -0.68 -0.24
CA ASP A 163 24.84 -2.11 -0.07
C ASP A 163 24.49 -2.64 1.33
N LYS A 164 24.07 -1.77 2.24
CA LYS A 164 23.63 -2.10 3.59
C LYS A 164 22.11 -2.04 3.77
N ILE A 165 21.35 -1.91 2.68
CA ILE A 165 19.89 -1.87 2.71
C ILE A 165 19.31 -3.21 2.28
N LEU A 166 18.66 -3.91 3.22
CA LEU A 166 17.85 -5.09 2.96
C LEU A 166 16.43 -4.65 2.58
N LYS A 167 15.92 -5.15 1.46
CA LYS A 167 14.55 -4.86 1.00
C LYS A 167 13.62 -6.01 1.39
N ALA A 168 12.56 -5.67 2.12
CA ALA A 168 11.44 -6.55 2.44
C ALA A 168 10.28 -6.31 1.46
N THR A 169 9.37 -7.26 1.33
CA THR A 169 8.18 -7.14 0.44
C THR A 169 7.01 -6.39 1.10
N SER A 170 7.09 -6.12 2.42
CA SER A 170 6.16 -5.27 3.17
C SER A 170 6.85 -4.73 4.41
N GLN A 171 6.35 -3.61 4.95
CA GLN A 171 6.96 -2.95 6.12
C GLN A 171 6.98 -3.86 7.36
N ILE A 172 5.89 -4.60 7.60
CA ILE A 172 5.82 -5.51 8.76
C ILE A 172 6.91 -6.58 8.74
N LYS A 173 7.39 -6.99 7.57
CA LYS A 173 8.47 -7.97 7.42
C LYS A 173 9.86 -7.42 7.77
N ALA A 174 10.02 -6.11 7.92
CA ALA A 174 11.26 -5.52 8.39
C ALA A 174 11.47 -5.69 9.91
N PHE A 175 10.39 -5.80 10.68
CA PHE A 175 10.46 -5.93 12.15
C PHE A 175 11.17 -7.20 12.64
N PRO A 176 10.91 -8.40 12.09
CA PRO A 176 11.66 -9.60 12.42
C PRO A 176 13.17 -9.48 12.13
N GLU A 177 13.55 -8.79 11.05
CA GLU A 177 14.96 -8.57 10.69
C GLU A 177 15.68 -7.71 11.73
N LEU A 178 15.03 -6.63 12.19
CA LEU A 178 15.54 -5.81 13.29
C LEU A 178 15.60 -6.61 14.61
N LYS A 179 14.53 -7.33 14.95
CA LYS A 179 14.46 -8.12 16.17
C LYS A 179 15.56 -9.17 16.24
N SER A 180 15.82 -9.88 15.14
CA SER A 180 16.89 -10.88 15.05
C SER A 180 18.29 -10.27 15.16
N GLY A 181 18.46 -8.98 14.85
CA GLY A 181 19.75 -8.31 14.74
C GLY A 181 20.43 -8.48 13.40
N ALA A 182 19.70 -8.91 12.37
CA ALA A 182 20.21 -8.94 11.00
C ALA A 182 20.47 -7.53 10.47
N VAL A 183 19.73 -6.54 10.97
CA VAL A 183 19.90 -5.12 10.67
C VAL A 183 19.97 -4.28 11.94
N ASP A 184 20.53 -3.09 11.83
CA ASP A 184 20.72 -2.13 12.94
C ASP A 184 19.46 -1.27 13.16
N PHE A 185 18.75 -0.94 12.08
CA PHE A 185 17.51 -0.14 12.12
C PHE A 185 16.56 -0.50 10.97
N ILE A 186 15.32 -0.08 11.11
CA ILE A 186 14.33 -0.11 10.03
C ILE A 186 13.75 1.29 9.81
N VAL A 187 13.29 1.57 8.58
CA VAL A 187 12.54 2.79 8.26
C VAL A 187 11.16 2.35 7.81
N VAL A 188 10.14 2.83 8.51
CA VAL A 188 8.75 2.45 8.31
C VAL A 188 7.82 3.63 8.60
N ASP A 189 6.57 3.51 8.22
CA ASP A 189 5.53 4.48 8.56
C ASP A 189 5.33 4.57 10.08
N ILE A 190 5.25 5.80 10.61
CA ILE A 190 5.10 6.02 12.05
C ILE A 190 3.80 5.41 12.57
N LEU A 191 2.74 5.41 11.75
CA LEU A 191 1.45 4.83 12.13
C LEU A 191 1.55 3.31 12.36
N LEU A 192 2.36 2.60 11.57
CA LEU A 192 2.66 1.20 11.81
C LEU A 192 3.56 1.01 13.05
N ALA A 193 4.61 1.81 13.15
CA ALA A 193 5.57 1.70 14.25
C ALA A 193 4.91 1.95 15.62
N GLN A 194 3.99 2.91 15.71
CA GLN A 194 3.26 3.23 16.95
C GLN A 194 2.37 2.09 17.43
N ASN A 195 1.82 1.29 16.51
CA ASN A 195 1.01 0.13 16.84
C ASN A 195 1.86 -1.05 17.35
N LEU A 196 3.06 -1.22 16.80
CA LEU A 196 3.89 -2.40 17.03
C LEU A 196 4.96 -2.20 18.11
N CYS A 197 5.68 -1.05 18.11
CA CYS A 197 6.80 -0.84 19.00
C CYS A 197 6.36 -0.78 20.46
N GLY A 198 7.09 -1.50 21.31
CA GLY A 198 6.81 -1.56 22.73
C GLY A 198 5.68 -2.50 23.13
N THR A 199 5.08 -3.21 22.19
CA THR A 199 3.96 -4.14 22.42
C THR A 199 4.31 -5.58 22.02
N ASN A 200 3.72 -6.56 22.71
CA ASN A 200 3.80 -7.98 22.34
C ASN A 200 5.20 -8.44 21.90
N ASP A 201 5.29 -8.95 20.69
CA ASP A 201 6.52 -9.50 20.11
C ASP A 201 7.60 -8.46 19.85
N TYR A 202 7.26 -7.17 19.84
CA TYR A 202 8.15 -6.04 19.57
C TYR A 202 8.33 -5.12 20.79
N ALA A 203 8.13 -5.67 22.00
CA ALA A 203 8.30 -4.95 23.27
C ALA A 203 9.70 -4.37 23.48
N ASP A 204 10.70 -4.93 22.82
CA ASP A 204 12.11 -4.53 22.84
C ASP A 204 12.52 -3.56 21.71
N LEU A 205 11.57 -3.14 20.85
CA LEU A 205 11.79 -2.15 19.80
C LEU A 205 11.27 -0.77 20.23
N ALA A 206 11.85 0.28 19.66
CA ALA A 206 11.47 1.67 19.95
C ALA A 206 11.68 2.57 18.72
N ILE A 207 10.81 3.57 18.59
CA ILE A 207 10.95 4.66 17.64
C ILE A 207 12.06 5.61 18.13
N VAL A 208 12.90 6.07 17.20
CA VAL A 208 13.94 7.08 17.46
C VAL A 208 13.32 8.47 17.36
N GLU A 209 12.93 9.06 18.48
CA GLU A 209 12.34 10.41 18.53
C GLU A 209 13.33 11.54 18.20
N ALA A 210 14.64 11.29 18.30
CA ALA A 210 15.67 12.28 18.01
C ALA A 210 15.88 12.56 16.51
N ILE A 211 15.28 11.76 15.64
CA ILE A 211 15.36 11.90 14.19
C ILE A 211 13.92 12.04 13.69
N GLU A 212 13.52 13.28 13.43
CA GLU A 212 12.20 13.61 12.87
C GLU A 212 12.31 13.74 11.36
N LEU A 213 11.43 13.06 10.63
CA LEU A 213 11.39 13.06 9.19
C LEU A 213 10.21 13.91 8.68
N ASP A 214 10.21 14.23 7.37
CA ASP A 214 9.21 15.09 6.78
C ASP A 214 7.79 14.48 6.84
N SER A 215 6.79 15.36 6.92
CA SER A 215 5.38 14.96 6.91
C SER A 215 4.97 14.45 5.53
N GLU A 216 4.18 13.41 5.53
CA GLU A 216 3.65 12.72 4.36
C GLU A 216 2.13 12.85 4.29
N ILE A 217 1.61 12.72 3.07
CA ILE A 217 0.17 12.70 2.80
C ILE A 217 -0.16 11.38 2.10
N TYR A 218 -1.05 10.58 2.71
CA TYR A 218 -1.60 9.39 2.06
C TYR A 218 -2.73 9.74 1.11
N ALA A 219 -2.69 9.16 -0.07
CA ALA A 219 -3.74 9.23 -1.08
C ALA A 219 -3.83 7.92 -1.86
N VAL A 220 -4.95 7.69 -2.53
CA VAL A 220 -5.14 6.53 -3.40
C VAL A 220 -4.52 6.81 -4.77
N GLY A 221 -3.66 5.93 -5.25
CA GLY A 221 -3.03 6.06 -6.56
C GLY A 221 -3.77 5.29 -7.65
N PHE A 222 -4.06 5.93 -8.76
CA PHE A 222 -4.72 5.36 -9.94
C PHE A 222 -3.83 5.45 -11.17
N LYS A 223 -4.09 4.60 -12.16
CA LYS A 223 -3.45 4.75 -13.46
C LYS A 223 -3.76 6.13 -14.06
N LYS A 224 -2.76 6.77 -14.68
CA LYS A 224 -2.94 8.07 -15.33
C LYS A 224 -4.14 8.10 -16.28
N GLY A 225 -5.02 9.08 -16.10
CA GLY A 225 -6.24 9.27 -16.88
C GLY A 225 -7.39 8.33 -16.49
N SER A 226 -7.33 7.70 -15.32
CA SER A 226 -8.41 6.85 -14.81
C SER A 226 -9.63 7.68 -14.40
N ASP A 227 -10.82 7.29 -14.87
CA ASP A 227 -12.09 7.89 -14.44
C ASP A 227 -12.43 7.59 -12.97
N LEU A 228 -11.79 6.58 -12.37
CA LEU A 228 -11.99 6.21 -10.97
C LEU A 228 -11.51 7.31 -10.02
N THR A 229 -10.47 8.07 -10.39
CA THR A 229 -9.93 9.15 -9.55
C THR A 229 -11.02 10.17 -9.17
N ALA A 230 -11.80 10.62 -10.16
CA ALA A 230 -12.88 11.58 -9.91
C ALA A 230 -14.01 10.96 -9.06
N LYS A 231 -14.42 9.73 -9.36
CA LYS A 231 -15.47 9.03 -8.61
C LYS A 231 -15.09 8.82 -7.15
N VAL A 232 -13.84 8.41 -6.90
CA VAL A 232 -13.31 8.21 -5.55
C VAL A 232 -13.21 9.54 -4.81
N ASN A 233 -12.78 10.62 -5.45
CA ASN A 233 -12.74 11.96 -4.86
C ASN A 233 -14.15 12.44 -4.41
N ASP A 234 -15.18 12.21 -5.24
CA ASP A 234 -16.55 12.55 -4.88
C ASP A 234 -17.05 11.71 -3.68
N ALA A 235 -16.70 10.43 -3.64
CA ALA A 235 -17.01 9.55 -2.52
C ALA A 235 -16.27 9.96 -1.24
N ILE A 236 -14.99 10.34 -1.31
CA ILE A 236 -14.21 10.84 -0.17
C ILE A 236 -14.90 12.08 0.44
N LYS A 237 -15.30 13.06 -0.40
CA LYS A 237 -16.03 14.26 0.09
C LYS A 237 -17.35 13.90 0.77
N GLN A 238 -18.07 12.93 0.24
CA GLN A 238 -19.34 12.49 0.84
C GLN A 238 -19.10 11.84 2.20
N LEU A 239 -18.14 10.92 2.31
CA LEU A 239 -17.80 10.21 3.55
C LEU A 239 -17.18 11.15 4.62
N GLU A 240 -16.49 12.21 4.20
CA GLU A 240 -16.04 13.27 5.09
C GLU A 240 -17.24 14.08 5.62
N ALA A 241 -18.14 14.50 4.72
CA ALA A 241 -19.28 15.36 5.06
C ALA A 241 -20.32 14.67 5.95
N ASP A 242 -20.53 13.36 5.79
CA ASP A 242 -21.46 12.58 6.60
C ASP A 242 -20.85 12.02 7.89
N GLY A 243 -19.54 12.20 8.08
CA GLY A 243 -18.80 11.80 9.29
C GLY A 243 -18.34 10.36 9.30
N THR A 244 -18.53 9.59 8.24
CA THR A 244 -18.10 8.19 8.14
C THR A 244 -16.59 8.07 8.27
N LEU A 245 -15.79 8.90 7.56
CA LEU A 245 -14.34 8.88 7.68
C LEU A 245 -13.86 9.16 9.11
N LYS A 246 -14.51 10.13 9.78
CA LYS A 246 -14.21 10.44 11.19
C LYS A 246 -14.48 9.24 12.10
N ALA A 247 -15.63 8.59 11.93
CA ALA A 247 -15.98 7.41 12.72
C ALA A 247 -15.02 6.24 12.49
N LEU A 248 -14.56 6.02 11.25
CA LEU A 248 -13.54 5.03 10.94
C LEU A 248 -12.19 5.39 11.57
N ALA A 249 -11.76 6.65 11.49
CA ALA A 249 -10.52 7.09 12.11
C ALA A 249 -10.56 6.93 13.64
N GLU A 250 -11.66 7.29 14.30
CA GLU A 250 -11.86 7.07 15.73
C GLU A 250 -11.84 5.57 16.11
N LYS A 251 -12.44 4.71 15.28
CA LYS A 251 -12.45 3.26 15.48
C LYS A 251 -11.04 2.66 15.51
N TYR A 252 -10.14 3.17 14.68
CA TYR A 252 -8.79 2.64 14.51
C TYR A 252 -7.69 3.51 15.17
N GLY A 253 -8.07 4.60 15.88
CA GLY A 253 -7.13 5.46 16.60
C GLY A 253 -6.36 6.45 15.71
N PHE A 254 -6.91 6.80 14.53
CA PHE A 254 -6.29 7.71 13.56
C PHE A 254 -6.97 9.08 13.48
N GLU A 255 -7.85 9.43 14.43
CA GLU A 255 -8.61 10.69 14.43
C GLU A 255 -7.73 11.95 14.40
N ASN A 256 -6.52 11.87 14.99
CA ASN A 256 -5.60 13.02 15.06
C ASN A 256 -4.79 13.24 13.78
N VAL A 257 -4.76 12.27 12.89
CA VAL A 257 -4.01 12.29 11.62
C VAL A 257 -4.93 12.26 10.40
N LEU A 258 -6.23 12.05 10.59
CA LEU A 258 -7.22 12.15 9.51
C LEU A 258 -7.23 13.58 8.97
N LYS A 259 -7.00 13.74 7.68
CA LYS A 259 -6.99 15.04 7.00
C LYS A 259 -7.34 14.89 5.53
N VAL A 260 -8.56 15.24 5.17
CA VAL A 260 -8.94 15.33 3.77
C VAL A 260 -8.39 16.63 3.17
N THR A 261 -7.69 16.53 2.05
CA THR A 261 -7.08 17.69 1.36
C THR A 261 -6.99 17.47 -0.15
N GLU A 262 -7.26 18.52 -0.91
CA GLU A 262 -7.02 18.52 -2.35
C GLU A 262 -5.53 18.74 -2.71
N ASN A 263 -4.77 19.36 -1.79
CA ASN A 263 -3.35 19.56 -1.96
C ASN A 263 -2.59 18.34 -1.43
N ILE A 264 -1.90 17.66 -2.32
CA ILE A 264 -1.09 16.46 -2.07
C ILE A 264 0.42 16.71 -2.27
N ASP A 265 0.84 17.96 -2.52
CA ASP A 265 2.25 18.37 -2.66
C ASP A 265 2.86 18.81 -1.31
#